data_fd2748ea951626d8e4b4652a72088441
#
_entry.id   fd2748ea951626d8e4b4652a72088441
#
_cell.length_a   1.000
_cell.length_b   1.000
_cell.length_c   1.000
_cell.angle_alpha   90.00
_cell.angle_beta   90.00
_cell.angle_gamma   90.00
#
_symmetry.space_group_name_H-M   'P 1'
#
loop_
_entity.id
_entity.type
_entity.pdbx_description
1 polymer ?
#
loop_
_entity_poly.entity_id
_entity_poly.type
_entity_poly.pdbx_seq_one_letter_code
_entity_poly.pdbx_strand_id
1 'polypeptide(L)'
;MNPQNVDHSLAQGPSRRQHFLPLFGLALLFLVGFATVTLVEAAHKLEIQGLRFMASVDPLKAFCLIAAGVLVALALIRFSEIALALFFLIGLVKGDARLASSPVDLTILVGSVVLVGVAYRLYIKRQVLRLPPEYFFYLPLLAMMSLSLAYTPDFGGGLEKSLRFVCLTSIGIVAPFAFFDNESKIRRFFLAMAIGGLLLAINSLTMLGGEERMVSPSGLNTELGAASAVALIVLWGMLFPRWPLRVRILFYPILGVLGVALIGSGGRFANVSAVICLAIGTFLCRKLFTDVLIVGGLGLLALPLIWIPQASFDYLRSLAHPSQAMGTRNDLMWLGVRMFSEHPLFGVGVQGFRYLSPNPLTYNFPHNLILELGSEMGFIAALAFLALAFCSFREILMQLSAPLLRRNTLVITVFLLLIYVFLDAMVSGDINDLRFMWFVFGLPFVLRNLESAHGVIGLAEARLTAERIPAIAHGGFME
;
A
#
# COMPACT_ATOMS: atom_id res chain seq x y z
N MET A 1 53.88 7.70 -34.76
CA MET A 1 52.82 6.84 -34.23
C MET A 1 51.67 7.73 -33.75
N ASN A 2 50.53 7.67 -34.43
CA ASN A 2 49.42 8.59 -34.33
C ASN A 2 48.41 8.05 -33.27
N PRO A 3 48.07 8.77 -32.17
CA PRO A 3 47.12 8.30 -31.14
C PRO A 3 45.73 8.86 -31.42
N GLN A 4 45.14 8.52 -32.55
CA GLN A 4 43.72 8.83 -32.85
C GLN A 4 43.06 7.59 -33.44
N ASN A 5 42.69 6.66 -32.56
CA ASN A 5 41.62 5.69 -32.80
C ASN A 5 41.19 5.13 -31.43
N VAL A 6 40.49 5.93 -30.67
CA VAL A 6 39.67 5.44 -29.54
C VAL A 6 38.30 5.12 -30.11
N ASP A 7 38.07 3.83 -30.22
CA ASP A 7 36.86 3.22 -30.75
C ASP A 7 35.61 3.64 -29.93
N HIS A 8 34.77 4.52 -30.49
CA HIS A 8 33.53 4.98 -29.92
C HIS A 8 32.36 3.98 -30.01
N SER A 9 32.65 2.71 -30.30
CA SER A 9 31.62 1.68 -30.58
C SER A 9 31.04 0.98 -29.35
N LEU A 10 31.54 1.22 -28.13
CA LEU A 10 31.08 0.51 -26.89
C LEU A 10 30.09 1.26 -26.01
N ALA A 11 29.52 2.37 -26.48
CA ALA A 11 28.55 3.16 -25.69
C ALA A 11 27.09 3.16 -26.24
N GLN A 12 26.75 2.20 -27.10
CA GLN A 12 25.34 1.98 -27.45
C GLN A 12 24.75 0.93 -26.49
N GLY A 13 24.34 1.40 -25.32
CA GLY A 13 23.42 0.63 -24.44
C GLY A 13 22.14 0.25 -25.19
N PRO A 14 21.47 -0.86 -24.82
CA PRO A 14 20.35 -1.43 -25.55
C PRO A 14 19.32 -0.37 -25.89
N SER A 15 18.90 -0.33 -27.14
CA SER A 15 18.06 0.73 -27.71
C SER A 15 16.81 0.92 -26.85
N ARG A 16 16.56 2.14 -26.39
CA ARG A 16 15.42 2.56 -25.54
C ARG A 16 14.03 2.13 -26.06
N ARG A 17 13.95 1.67 -27.32
CA ARG A 17 12.69 1.23 -27.95
C ARG A 17 12.24 -0.18 -27.54
N GLN A 18 13.14 -1.08 -27.13
CA GLN A 18 12.77 -2.48 -26.86
C GLN A 18 12.01 -2.70 -25.55
N HIS A 19 12.12 -1.77 -24.58
CA HIS A 19 11.40 -1.86 -23.32
C HIS A 19 10.05 -1.11 -23.31
N PHE A 20 9.73 -0.39 -24.37
CA PHE A 20 8.53 0.47 -24.43
C PHE A 20 7.27 -0.28 -24.87
N LEU A 21 7.39 -1.28 -25.76
CA LEU A 21 6.22 -2.00 -26.31
C LEU A 21 5.40 -2.80 -25.28
N PRO A 22 6.02 -3.61 -24.41
CA PRO A 22 5.24 -4.38 -23.42
C PRO A 22 4.62 -3.50 -22.32
N LEU A 23 5.29 -2.41 -21.93
CA LEU A 23 4.76 -1.45 -20.97
C LEU A 23 3.62 -0.61 -21.54
N PHE A 24 3.69 -0.27 -22.84
CA PHE A 24 2.61 0.40 -23.55
C PHE A 24 1.37 -0.49 -23.64
N GLY A 25 1.54 -1.78 -23.99
CA GLY A 25 0.47 -2.76 -24.01
C GLY A 25 -0.20 -2.94 -22.65
N LEU A 26 0.59 -3.01 -21.59
CA LEU A 26 0.10 -3.09 -20.20
C LEU A 26 -0.68 -1.82 -19.79
N ALA A 27 -0.14 -0.64 -20.08
CA ALA A 27 -0.80 0.64 -19.78
C ALA A 27 -2.09 0.83 -20.60
N LEU A 28 -2.11 0.37 -21.84
CA LEU A 28 -3.30 0.41 -22.69
C LEU A 28 -4.37 -0.58 -22.21
N LEU A 29 -3.99 -1.80 -21.84
CA LEU A 29 -4.88 -2.78 -21.21
C LEU A 29 -5.46 -2.26 -19.90
N PHE A 30 -4.64 -1.59 -19.08
CA PHE A 30 -5.07 -0.91 -17.88
C PHE A 30 -6.10 0.19 -18.15
N LEU A 31 -5.81 1.08 -19.11
CA LEU A 31 -6.70 2.18 -19.48
C LEU A 31 -8.02 1.66 -20.07
N VAL A 32 -7.96 0.68 -20.95
CA VAL A 32 -9.16 0.09 -21.57
C VAL A 32 -9.98 -0.69 -20.55
N GLY A 33 -9.35 -1.53 -19.72
CA GLY A 33 -10.04 -2.28 -18.67
C GLY A 33 -10.69 -1.35 -17.64
N PHE A 34 -9.96 -0.33 -17.21
CA PHE A 34 -10.46 0.67 -16.27
C PHE A 34 -11.60 1.51 -16.85
N ALA A 35 -11.45 1.98 -18.09
CA ALA A 35 -12.52 2.71 -18.77
C ALA A 35 -13.78 1.84 -18.96
N THR A 36 -13.60 0.54 -19.21
CA THR A 36 -14.72 -0.39 -19.36
C THR A 36 -15.46 -0.61 -18.04
N VAL A 37 -14.73 -0.84 -16.94
CA VAL A 37 -15.34 -1.03 -15.60
C VAL A 37 -16.01 0.26 -15.12
N THR A 38 -15.36 1.43 -15.31
CA THR A 38 -15.95 2.72 -14.92
C THR A 38 -17.17 3.07 -15.76
N LEU A 39 -17.14 2.79 -17.07
CA LEU A 39 -18.29 3.03 -17.95
C LEU A 39 -19.46 2.10 -17.64
N VAL A 40 -19.20 0.82 -17.36
CA VAL A 40 -20.28 -0.15 -17.04
C VAL A 40 -20.89 0.16 -15.66
N GLU A 41 -20.08 0.41 -14.62
CA GLU A 41 -20.63 0.80 -13.30
C GLU A 41 -21.28 2.18 -13.33
N ALA A 42 -20.70 3.15 -14.03
CA ALA A 42 -21.29 4.48 -14.16
C ALA A 42 -22.59 4.44 -15.00
N ALA A 43 -22.64 3.68 -16.07
CA ALA A 43 -23.84 3.52 -16.87
C ALA A 43 -24.98 2.89 -16.05
N HIS A 44 -24.71 1.84 -15.29
CA HIS A 44 -25.71 1.18 -14.45
C HIS A 44 -26.24 2.06 -13.30
N LYS A 45 -25.41 2.91 -12.74
CA LYS A 45 -25.81 3.86 -11.68
C LYS A 45 -26.39 5.17 -12.21
N LEU A 46 -25.89 5.68 -13.34
CA LEU A 46 -26.37 6.90 -13.96
C LEU A 46 -27.78 6.75 -14.54
N GLU A 47 -28.16 5.57 -15.04
CA GLU A 47 -29.49 5.32 -15.59
C GLU A 47 -30.60 5.43 -14.52
N ILE A 48 -30.30 5.15 -13.24
CA ILE A 48 -31.29 5.11 -12.17
C ILE A 48 -31.26 6.36 -11.26
N GLN A 49 -30.12 6.98 -11.02
CA GLN A 49 -29.97 8.09 -10.06
C GLN A 49 -29.49 9.41 -10.66
N GLY A 50 -28.68 9.37 -11.70
CA GLY A 50 -28.03 10.55 -12.28
C GLY A 50 -28.97 11.54 -12.93
N LEU A 51 -30.02 11.07 -13.59
CA LEU A 51 -31.04 11.93 -14.22
C LEU A 51 -31.85 12.70 -13.17
N ARG A 52 -32.17 12.10 -12.03
CA ARG A 52 -32.91 12.77 -10.94
C ARG A 52 -32.03 13.78 -10.20
N PHE A 53 -30.75 13.49 -10.01
CA PHE A 53 -29.79 14.40 -9.37
C PHE A 53 -29.51 15.62 -10.25
N MET A 54 -29.26 15.42 -11.56
CA MET A 54 -28.99 16.52 -12.50
C MET A 54 -30.18 17.48 -12.65
N ALA A 55 -31.39 16.96 -12.56
CA ALA A 55 -32.62 17.78 -12.65
C ALA A 55 -32.89 18.61 -11.38
N SER A 56 -32.27 18.27 -10.25
CA SER A 56 -32.49 18.94 -8.96
C SER A 56 -31.39 19.92 -8.56
N VAL A 57 -30.26 19.96 -9.27
CA VAL A 57 -29.11 20.82 -8.92
C VAL A 57 -29.17 22.11 -9.73
N ASP A 58 -29.14 23.24 -9.01
CA ASP A 58 -28.95 24.56 -9.62
C ASP A 58 -27.71 24.56 -10.55
N PRO A 59 -27.86 24.96 -11.85
CA PRO A 59 -26.78 24.98 -12.82
C PRO A 59 -25.51 25.67 -12.32
N LEU A 60 -25.63 26.74 -11.53
CA LEU A 60 -24.49 27.45 -10.96
C LEU A 60 -23.78 26.61 -9.90
N LYS A 61 -24.53 25.91 -9.06
CA LYS A 61 -23.94 24.98 -8.06
C LYS A 61 -23.26 23.81 -8.75
N ALA A 62 -23.86 23.25 -9.81
CA ALA A 62 -23.25 22.18 -10.60
C ALA A 62 -21.94 22.64 -11.23
N PHE A 63 -21.91 23.84 -11.83
CA PHE A 63 -20.69 24.42 -12.40
C PHE A 63 -19.61 24.61 -11.33
N CYS A 64 -19.95 25.18 -10.17
CA CYS A 64 -19.01 25.38 -9.06
C CYS A 64 -18.44 24.04 -8.54
N LEU A 65 -19.27 23.00 -8.43
CA LEU A 65 -18.84 21.67 -8.01
C LEU A 65 -17.90 21.01 -9.04
N ILE A 66 -18.21 21.12 -10.33
CA ILE A 66 -17.36 20.61 -11.41
C ILE A 66 -16.02 21.38 -11.42
N ALA A 67 -16.05 22.69 -11.35
CA ALA A 67 -14.85 23.52 -11.32
C ALA A 67 -13.96 23.19 -10.10
N ALA A 68 -14.56 23.05 -8.91
CA ALA A 68 -13.86 22.64 -7.69
C ALA A 68 -13.26 21.23 -7.86
N GLY A 69 -14.02 20.27 -8.41
CA GLY A 69 -13.55 18.91 -8.70
C GLY A 69 -12.35 18.91 -9.64
N VAL A 70 -12.38 19.69 -10.71
CA VAL A 70 -11.27 19.83 -11.66
C VAL A 70 -10.04 20.44 -10.97
N LEU A 71 -10.20 21.49 -10.15
CA LEU A 71 -9.10 22.10 -9.41
C LEU A 71 -8.47 21.10 -8.42
N VAL A 72 -9.30 20.33 -7.71
CA VAL A 72 -8.82 19.27 -6.82
C VAL A 72 -8.06 18.20 -7.61
N ALA A 73 -8.59 17.76 -8.73
CA ALA A 73 -7.92 16.76 -9.58
C ALA A 73 -6.56 17.25 -10.09
N LEU A 74 -6.48 18.52 -10.55
CA LEU A 74 -5.22 19.14 -10.96
C LEU A 74 -4.21 19.25 -9.81
N ALA A 75 -4.68 19.63 -8.61
CA ALA A 75 -3.84 19.66 -7.40
C ALA A 75 -3.33 18.26 -7.04
N LEU A 76 -4.18 17.23 -7.14
CA LEU A 76 -3.81 15.83 -6.88
C LEU A 76 -2.82 15.30 -7.91
N ILE A 77 -2.93 15.68 -9.19
CA ILE A 77 -1.92 15.34 -10.23
C ILE A 77 -0.58 16.02 -9.90
N ARG A 78 -0.60 17.24 -9.40
CA ARG A 78 0.61 17.97 -8.97
C ARG A 78 1.26 17.36 -7.75
N PHE A 79 0.45 16.91 -6.80
CA PHE A 79 0.86 16.22 -5.56
C PHE A 79 0.46 14.74 -5.63
N SER A 80 1.00 14.03 -6.60
CA SER A 80 0.64 12.64 -6.91
C SER A 80 0.85 11.67 -5.73
N GLU A 81 1.78 11.98 -4.82
CA GLU A 81 1.97 11.22 -3.58
C GLU A 81 0.79 11.36 -2.61
N ILE A 82 0.13 12.53 -2.58
CA ILE A 82 -1.07 12.75 -1.77
C ILE A 82 -2.28 12.04 -2.42
N ALA A 83 -2.40 12.12 -3.76
CA ALA A 83 -3.43 11.38 -4.48
C ALA A 83 -3.36 9.88 -4.21
N LEU A 84 -2.15 9.33 -4.19
CA LEU A 84 -1.92 7.91 -3.90
C LEU A 84 -2.27 7.57 -2.44
N ALA A 85 -1.95 8.44 -1.47
CA ALA A 85 -2.36 8.24 -0.07
C ALA A 85 -3.89 8.26 0.05
N LEU A 86 -4.57 9.22 -0.59
CA LEU A 86 -6.02 9.28 -0.63
C LEU A 86 -6.64 8.04 -1.28
N PHE A 87 -6.03 7.49 -2.33
CA PHE A 87 -6.50 6.25 -2.95
C PHE A 87 -6.55 5.07 -1.99
N PHE A 88 -5.58 4.94 -1.08
CA PHE A 88 -5.61 3.90 -0.04
C PHE A 88 -6.57 4.24 1.10
N LEU A 89 -6.70 5.51 1.48
CA LEU A 89 -7.56 5.94 2.58
C LEU A 89 -9.04 5.99 2.22
N ILE A 90 -9.39 6.25 0.95
CA ILE A 90 -10.78 6.44 0.53
C ILE A 90 -11.63 5.18 0.73
N GLY A 91 -11.04 4.00 0.58
CA GLY A 91 -11.69 2.73 0.88
C GLY A 91 -12.23 2.65 2.30
N LEU A 92 -11.50 3.24 3.25
CA LEU A 92 -11.83 3.25 4.68
C LEU A 92 -13.00 4.18 5.05
N VAL A 93 -13.41 5.04 4.13
CA VAL A 93 -14.43 6.08 4.36
C VAL A 93 -15.66 5.89 3.48
N LYS A 94 -15.56 5.20 2.34
CA LYS A 94 -16.62 5.10 1.33
C LYS A 94 -17.92 4.46 1.84
N GLY A 95 -17.86 3.68 2.91
CA GLY A 95 -19.04 3.08 3.57
C GLY A 95 -19.80 4.03 4.51
N ASP A 96 -19.31 5.27 4.71
CA ASP A 96 -20.02 6.28 5.51
C ASP A 96 -21.38 6.57 4.88
N ALA A 97 -22.44 6.56 5.72
CA ALA A 97 -23.81 6.82 5.30
C ALA A 97 -23.97 8.17 4.56
N ARG A 98 -23.13 9.16 4.87
CA ARG A 98 -23.11 10.47 4.21
C ARG A 98 -22.58 10.39 2.77
N LEU A 99 -21.74 9.40 2.48
CA LEU A 99 -21.13 9.15 1.16
C LEU A 99 -21.86 8.04 0.40
N ALA A 100 -22.72 7.27 1.07
CA ALA A 100 -23.50 6.18 0.46
C ALA A 100 -24.43 6.66 -0.68
N SER A 101 -24.84 7.93 -0.63
CA SER A 101 -25.63 8.57 -1.70
C SER A 101 -24.78 9.08 -2.88
N SER A 102 -23.44 8.90 -2.85
CA SER A 102 -22.58 9.31 -3.96
C SER A 102 -22.90 8.48 -5.21
N PRO A 103 -23.19 9.12 -6.36
CA PRO A 103 -23.49 8.42 -7.61
C PRO A 103 -22.27 7.72 -8.22
N VAL A 104 -21.06 8.04 -7.73
CA VAL A 104 -19.79 7.49 -8.22
C VAL A 104 -19.03 6.84 -7.08
N ASP A 105 -18.47 5.66 -7.30
CA ASP A 105 -17.55 5.03 -6.34
C ASP A 105 -16.29 5.89 -6.20
N LEU A 106 -16.08 6.41 -4.98
CA LEU A 106 -14.97 7.31 -4.68
C LEU A 106 -13.59 6.65 -4.92
N THR A 107 -13.50 5.32 -4.76
CA THR A 107 -12.25 4.59 -5.03
C THR A 107 -11.91 4.63 -6.52
N ILE A 108 -12.92 4.48 -7.37
CA ILE A 108 -12.77 4.58 -8.82
C ILE A 108 -12.39 6.01 -9.20
N LEU A 109 -13.05 7.00 -8.62
CA LEU A 109 -12.75 8.41 -8.89
C LEU A 109 -11.30 8.77 -8.56
N VAL A 110 -10.86 8.48 -7.34
CA VAL A 110 -9.47 8.77 -6.91
C VAL A 110 -8.47 7.90 -7.67
N GLY A 111 -8.79 6.63 -7.91
CA GLY A 111 -7.99 5.74 -8.74
C GLY A 111 -7.78 6.26 -10.16
N SER A 112 -8.84 6.84 -10.78
CA SER A 112 -8.74 7.51 -12.08
C SER A 112 -7.76 8.68 -12.07
N VAL A 113 -7.82 9.51 -11.04
CA VAL A 113 -6.87 10.65 -10.88
C VAL A 113 -5.44 10.14 -10.75
N VAL A 114 -5.22 9.07 -9.99
CA VAL A 114 -3.89 8.44 -9.85
C VAL A 114 -3.41 7.90 -11.20
N LEU A 115 -4.26 7.20 -11.96
CA LEU A 115 -3.91 6.68 -13.29
C LEU A 115 -3.59 7.80 -14.29
N VAL A 116 -4.39 8.87 -14.30
CA VAL A 116 -4.11 10.07 -15.10
C VAL A 116 -2.76 10.69 -14.70
N GLY A 117 -2.46 10.73 -13.39
CA GLY A 117 -1.16 11.16 -12.88
C GLY A 117 0.00 10.30 -13.38
N VAL A 118 -0.16 8.95 -13.38
CA VAL A 118 0.83 8.02 -13.95
C VAL A 118 0.99 8.27 -15.45
N ALA A 119 -0.11 8.33 -16.20
CA ALA A 119 -0.10 8.59 -17.64
C ALA A 119 0.58 9.93 -17.96
N TYR A 120 0.25 11.00 -17.22
CA TYR A 120 0.89 12.31 -17.37
C TYR A 120 2.42 12.23 -17.22
N ARG A 121 2.92 11.50 -16.23
CA ARG A 121 4.36 11.33 -16.03
C ARG A 121 5.03 10.54 -17.15
N LEU A 122 4.40 9.46 -17.60
CA LEU A 122 4.95 8.61 -18.64
C LEU A 122 4.95 9.32 -20.01
N TYR A 123 3.84 9.94 -20.39
CA TYR A 123 3.68 10.49 -21.73
C TYR A 123 4.12 11.96 -21.85
N ILE A 124 3.71 12.82 -20.91
CA ILE A 124 4.00 14.25 -20.98
C ILE A 124 5.38 14.54 -20.41
N LYS A 125 5.70 14.00 -19.21
CA LYS A 125 7.03 14.16 -18.60
C LYS A 125 8.08 13.21 -19.16
N ARG A 126 7.69 12.26 -20.03
CA ARG A 126 8.57 11.26 -20.64
C ARG A 126 9.45 10.51 -19.62
N GLN A 127 8.89 10.32 -18.41
CA GLN A 127 9.57 9.62 -17.35
C GLN A 127 9.67 8.13 -17.70
N VAL A 128 10.86 7.56 -17.64
CA VAL A 128 11.05 6.13 -17.83
C VAL A 128 10.71 5.40 -16.55
N LEU A 129 9.75 4.49 -16.62
CA LEU A 129 9.39 3.63 -15.51
C LEU A 129 10.45 2.54 -15.35
N ARG A 130 11.18 2.57 -14.25
CA ARG A 130 12.23 1.58 -13.93
C ARG A 130 11.64 0.52 -12.99
N LEU A 131 10.92 -0.44 -13.58
CA LEU A 131 10.48 -1.60 -12.82
C LEU A 131 11.66 -2.54 -12.58
N PRO A 132 11.83 -3.03 -11.36
CA PRO A 132 12.87 -3.99 -11.06
C PRO A 132 12.55 -5.35 -11.70
N PRO A 133 13.57 -6.15 -12.08
CA PRO A 133 13.35 -7.46 -12.70
C PRO A 133 12.56 -8.42 -11.77
N GLU A 134 12.65 -8.26 -10.48
CA GLU A 134 11.88 -9.03 -9.49
C GLU A 134 10.36 -8.91 -9.69
N TYR A 135 9.90 -7.84 -10.32
CA TYR A 135 8.48 -7.66 -10.67
C TYR A 135 7.99 -8.59 -11.79
N PHE A 136 8.90 -9.29 -12.48
CA PHE A 136 8.49 -10.35 -13.38
C PHE A 136 7.71 -11.48 -12.68
N PHE A 137 7.88 -11.67 -11.37
CA PHE A 137 7.03 -12.60 -10.59
C PHE A 137 5.56 -12.18 -10.52
N TYR A 138 5.24 -10.94 -10.84
CA TYR A 138 3.85 -10.51 -10.98
C TYR A 138 3.17 -11.05 -12.24
N LEU A 139 3.92 -11.34 -13.30
CA LEU A 139 3.37 -11.84 -14.58
C LEU A 139 2.76 -13.24 -14.44
N PRO A 140 3.41 -14.23 -13.81
CA PRO A 140 2.77 -15.52 -13.56
C PRO A 140 1.46 -15.40 -12.76
N LEU A 141 1.40 -14.49 -11.78
CA LEU A 141 0.17 -14.24 -11.02
C LEU A 141 -0.95 -13.73 -11.93
N LEU A 142 -0.68 -12.74 -12.77
CA LEU A 142 -1.64 -12.23 -13.76
C LEU A 142 -2.04 -13.30 -14.79
N ALA A 143 -1.07 -14.09 -15.26
CA ALA A 143 -1.33 -15.17 -16.21
C ALA A 143 -2.24 -16.23 -15.62
N MET A 144 -1.97 -16.67 -14.37
CA MET A 144 -2.81 -17.65 -13.66
C MET A 144 -4.20 -17.09 -13.37
N MET A 145 -4.31 -15.81 -12.98
CA MET A 145 -5.60 -15.15 -12.79
C MET A 145 -6.42 -15.13 -14.11
N SER A 146 -5.79 -14.80 -15.22
CA SER A 146 -6.45 -14.79 -16.54
C SER A 146 -6.83 -16.21 -17.00
N LEU A 147 -5.94 -17.17 -16.83
CA LEU A 147 -6.17 -18.55 -17.19
C LEU A 147 -7.30 -19.16 -16.35
N SER A 148 -7.36 -18.85 -15.06
CA SER A 148 -8.35 -19.36 -14.14
C SER A 148 -9.79 -18.93 -14.46
N LEU A 149 -9.98 -17.86 -15.22
CA LEU A 149 -11.29 -17.46 -15.75
C LEU A 149 -11.91 -18.49 -16.71
N ALA A 150 -11.07 -19.29 -17.38
CA ALA A 150 -11.55 -20.27 -18.34
C ALA A 150 -12.26 -21.48 -17.69
N TYR A 151 -12.02 -21.72 -16.40
CA TYR A 151 -12.57 -22.88 -15.68
C TYR A 151 -13.21 -22.53 -14.33
N THR A 152 -13.29 -21.24 -13.97
CA THR A 152 -13.95 -20.84 -12.72
C THR A 152 -15.44 -21.22 -12.74
N PRO A 153 -16.01 -21.70 -11.62
CA PRO A 153 -17.43 -22.00 -11.53
C PRO A 153 -18.32 -20.74 -11.48
N ASP A 154 -17.72 -19.57 -11.17
CA ASP A 154 -18.40 -18.26 -11.18
C ASP A 154 -17.64 -17.29 -12.09
N PHE A 155 -17.92 -17.34 -13.39
CA PHE A 155 -17.26 -16.47 -14.37
C PHE A 155 -17.51 -14.98 -14.09
N GLY A 156 -18.73 -14.58 -13.70
CA GLY A 156 -19.09 -13.20 -13.44
C GLY A 156 -18.30 -12.61 -12.27
N GLY A 157 -18.35 -13.28 -11.13
CA GLY A 157 -17.58 -12.89 -9.95
C GLY A 157 -16.07 -12.98 -10.17
N GLY A 158 -15.59 -14.00 -10.87
CA GLY A 158 -14.19 -14.16 -11.23
C GLY A 158 -13.68 -13.04 -12.13
N LEU A 159 -14.45 -12.65 -13.13
CA LEU A 159 -14.13 -11.53 -14.02
C LEU A 159 -14.08 -10.21 -13.24
N GLU A 160 -15.06 -9.94 -12.38
CA GLU A 160 -15.08 -8.76 -11.52
C GLU A 160 -13.84 -8.70 -10.62
N LYS A 161 -13.52 -9.81 -9.91
CA LYS A 161 -12.34 -9.93 -9.03
C LYS A 161 -11.05 -9.66 -9.82
N SER A 162 -10.92 -10.25 -11.01
CA SER A 162 -9.76 -10.08 -11.89
C SER A 162 -9.63 -8.64 -12.41
N LEU A 163 -10.70 -8.04 -12.84
CA LEU A 163 -10.70 -6.64 -13.31
C LEU A 163 -10.36 -5.68 -12.18
N ARG A 164 -10.91 -5.88 -10.97
CA ARG A 164 -10.53 -5.09 -9.79
C ARG A 164 -9.04 -5.22 -9.48
N PHE A 165 -8.49 -6.42 -9.59
CA PHE A 165 -7.06 -6.64 -9.37
C PHE A 165 -6.21 -5.91 -10.41
N VAL A 166 -6.49 -6.12 -11.68
CA VAL A 166 -5.74 -5.50 -12.79
C VAL A 166 -5.90 -3.98 -12.79
N CYS A 167 -7.11 -3.45 -12.61
CA CYS A 167 -7.39 -2.02 -12.79
C CYS A 167 -7.15 -1.19 -11.53
N LEU A 168 -7.44 -1.71 -10.33
CA LEU A 168 -7.34 -0.94 -9.10
C LEU A 168 -6.16 -1.39 -8.23
N THR A 169 -6.02 -2.69 -7.99
CA THR A 169 -4.97 -3.18 -7.09
C THR A 169 -3.58 -2.97 -7.69
N SER A 170 -3.43 -3.16 -9.01
CA SER A 170 -2.17 -2.93 -9.71
C SER A 170 -1.72 -1.47 -9.76
N ILE A 171 -2.61 -0.51 -9.47
CA ILE A 171 -2.20 0.90 -9.23
C ILE A 171 -1.17 0.94 -8.09
N GLY A 172 -1.41 0.21 -7.00
CA GLY A 172 -0.47 0.11 -5.88
C GLY A 172 0.90 -0.42 -6.30
N ILE A 173 0.96 -1.29 -7.30
CA ILE A 173 2.20 -1.88 -7.80
C ILE A 173 3.00 -0.90 -8.66
N VAL A 174 2.35 -0.16 -9.56
CA VAL A 174 3.01 0.67 -10.57
C VAL A 174 3.25 2.10 -10.11
N ALA A 175 2.28 2.68 -9.37
CA ALA A 175 2.32 4.08 -8.96
C ALA A 175 3.56 4.49 -8.15
N PRO A 176 4.11 3.65 -7.24
CA PRO A 176 5.32 4.01 -6.49
C PRO A 176 6.49 4.35 -7.40
N PHE A 177 6.70 3.58 -8.47
CA PHE A 177 7.79 3.78 -9.44
C PHE A 177 7.58 5.00 -10.34
N ALA A 178 6.33 5.40 -10.56
CA ALA A 178 6.01 6.59 -11.32
C ALA A 178 6.10 7.86 -10.49
N PHE A 179 5.73 7.81 -9.19
CA PHE A 179 5.54 9.00 -8.38
C PHE A 179 6.71 9.35 -7.48
N PHE A 180 7.46 8.36 -7.02
CA PHE A 180 8.55 8.58 -6.07
C PHE A 180 9.90 8.74 -6.77
N ASP A 181 10.21 9.96 -7.13
CA ASP A 181 11.50 10.37 -7.71
C ASP A 181 12.50 10.87 -6.63
N ASN A 182 12.05 11.03 -5.38
CA ASN A 182 12.87 11.41 -4.24
C ASN A 182 12.27 10.96 -2.90
N GLU A 183 13.11 10.84 -1.86
CA GLU A 183 12.67 10.44 -0.52
C GLU A 183 11.62 11.37 0.10
N SER A 184 11.67 12.66 -0.22
CA SER A 184 10.73 13.64 0.35
C SER A 184 9.29 13.34 -0.04
N LYS A 185 9.05 12.81 -1.25
CA LYS A 185 7.70 12.40 -1.68
C LYS A 185 7.22 11.16 -0.93
N ILE A 186 8.10 10.18 -0.70
CA ILE A 186 7.75 9.00 0.10
C ILE A 186 7.40 9.42 1.53
N ARG A 187 8.16 10.35 2.11
CA ARG A 187 7.89 10.89 3.44
C ARG A 187 6.56 11.65 3.51
N ARG A 188 6.24 12.47 2.49
CA ARG A 188 4.93 13.17 2.41
C ARG A 188 3.78 12.20 2.24
N PHE A 189 3.96 11.14 1.45
CA PHE A 189 2.99 10.06 1.33
C PHE A 189 2.70 9.42 2.69
N PHE A 190 3.74 8.98 3.41
CA PHE A 190 3.55 8.37 4.72
C PHE A 190 2.98 9.34 5.75
N LEU A 191 3.35 10.61 5.70
CA LEU A 191 2.74 11.63 6.56
C LEU A 191 1.24 11.77 6.26
N ALA A 192 0.84 11.78 5.00
CA ALA A 192 -0.57 11.83 4.61
C ALA A 192 -1.33 10.58 5.10
N MET A 193 -0.72 9.37 4.99
CA MET A 193 -1.29 8.14 5.56
C MET A 193 -1.45 8.23 7.08
N ALA A 194 -0.44 8.74 7.79
CA ALA A 194 -0.50 8.90 9.24
C ALA A 194 -1.58 9.93 9.68
N ILE A 195 -1.69 11.05 8.96
CA ILE A 195 -2.75 12.05 9.20
C ILE A 195 -4.13 11.42 8.93
N GLY A 196 -4.30 10.69 7.83
CA GLY A 196 -5.55 10.00 7.53
C GLY A 196 -5.94 8.99 8.61
N GLY A 197 -5.01 8.15 9.06
CA GLY A 197 -5.22 7.22 10.15
C GLY A 197 -5.57 7.93 11.48
N LEU A 198 -4.92 9.06 11.77
CA LEU A 198 -5.25 9.88 12.95
C LEU A 198 -6.65 10.48 12.87
N LEU A 199 -7.06 10.99 11.71
CA LEU A 199 -8.42 11.53 11.53
C LEU A 199 -9.48 10.45 11.72
N LEU A 200 -9.25 9.23 11.21
CA LEU A 200 -10.13 8.09 11.44
C LEU A 200 -10.16 7.70 12.92
N ALA A 201 -9.02 7.68 13.59
CA ALA A 201 -8.93 7.40 15.02
C ALA A 201 -9.69 8.46 15.85
N ILE A 202 -9.53 9.74 15.55
CA ILE A 202 -10.27 10.82 16.22
C ILE A 202 -11.79 10.65 16.00
N ASN A 203 -12.21 10.36 14.77
CA ASN A 203 -13.63 10.14 14.48
C ASN A 203 -14.19 8.97 15.30
N SER A 204 -13.42 7.90 15.49
CA SER A 204 -13.86 6.73 16.26
C SER A 204 -13.96 6.98 17.78
N LEU A 205 -13.33 8.06 18.31
CA LEU A 205 -13.47 8.42 19.74
C LEU A 205 -14.91 8.75 20.12
N THR A 206 -15.77 9.11 19.19
CA THR A 206 -17.22 9.30 19.45
C THR A 206 -17.92 8.02 19.88
N MET A 207 -17.29 6.86 19.69
CA MET A 207 -17.80 5.54 20.07
C MET A 207 -17.27 5.07 21.44
N LEU A 208 -16.47 5.89 22.13
CA LEU A 208 -16.01 5.57 23.48
C LEU A 208 -17.21 5.48 24.45
N GLY A 209 -17.17 4.49 25.34
CA GLY A 209 -18.25 4.24 26.30
C GLY A 209 -19.43 3.47 25.71
N GLY A 210 -19.44 3.16 24.42
CA GLY A 210 -20.44 2.28 23.81
C GLY A 210 -20.22 0.80 24.13
N GLU A 211 -21.21 -0.02 23.84
CA GLU A 211 -21.14 -1.48 24.00
C GLU A 211 -20.44 -2.13 22.80
N GLU A 212 -20.59 -1.56 21.61
CA GLU A 212 -20.04 -2.07 20.36
C GLU A 212 -18.57 -1.67 20.16
N ARG A 213 -17.86 -2.43 19.32
CA ARG A 213 -16.48 -2.11 18.95
C ARG A 213 -16.41 -0.80 18.17
N MET A 214 -15.29 -0.11 18.32
CA MET A 214 -15.00 1.06 17.48
C MET A 214 -14.78 0.62 16.03
N VAL A 215 -15.38 1.33 15.11
CA VAL A 215 -15.32 1.05 13.67
C VAL A 215 -14.88 2.29 12.89
N SER A 216 -14.40 2.08 11.67
CA SER A 216 -14.20 3.16 10.69
C SER A 216 -15.56 3.71 10.20
N PRO A 217 -15.60 4.84 9.51
CA PRO A 217 -16.81 5.33 8.86
C PRO A 217 -17.44 4.33 7.87
N SER A 218 -16.67 3.37 7.35
CA SER A 218 -17.18 2.25 6.54
C SER A 218 -17.93 1.19 7.35
N GLY A 219 -17.94 1.27 8.68
CA GLY A 219 -18.54 0.28 9.57
C GLY A 219 -17.64 -0.92 9.89
N LEU A 220 -16.38 -0.93 9.42
CA LEU A 220 -15.46 -2.03 9.64
C LEU A 220 -14.41 -1.72 10.70
N ASN A 221 -14.36 -2.56 11.72
CA ASN A 221 -13.40 -2.45 12.81
C ASN A 221 -11.95 -2.82 12.37
N THR A 222 -11.81 -3.78 11.45
CA THR A 222 -10.51 -4.20 10.92
C THR A 222 -9.80 -3.06 10.18
N GLU A 223 -10.53 -2.25 9.43
CA GLU A 223 -10.00 -1.09 8.71
C GLU A 223 -9.50 0.01 9.66
N LEU A 224 -10.25 0.30 10.72
CA LEU A 224 -9.82 1.25 11.76
C LEU A 224 -8.54 0.78 12.43
N GLY A 225 -8.47 -0.51 12.80
CA GLY A 225 -7.28 -1.12 13.37
C GLY A 225 -6.06 -1.00 12.44
N ALA A 226 -6.23 -1.33 11.17
CA ALA A 226 -5.16 -1.26 10.17
C ALA A 226 -4.67 0.18 9.93
N ALA A 227 -5.58 1.15 9.78
CA ALA A 227 -5.23 2.56 9.60
C ALA A 227 -4.46 3.12 10.80
N SER A 228 -4.92 2.80 12.03
CA SER A 228 -4.26 3.21 13.28
C SER A 228 -2.89 2.57 13.43
N ALA A 229 -2.74 1.28 13.11
CA ALA A 229 -1.46 0.58 13.13
C ALA A 229 -0.46 1.18 12.15
N VAL A 230 -0.86 1.43 10.90
CA VAL A 230 0.00 2.07 9.88
C VAL A 230 0.43 3.45 10.35
N ALA A 231 -0.48 4.27 10.89
CA ALA A 231 -0.14 5.59 11.42
C ALA A 231 0.86 5.50 12.59
N LEU A 232 0.66 4.58 13.53
CA LEU A 232 1.61 4.33 14.63
C LEU A 232 2.98 3.92 14.12
N ILE A 233 3.06 2.98 13.18
CA ILE A 233 4.33 2.50 12.61
C ILE A 233 5.06 3.64 11.90
N VAL A 234 4.36 4.47 11.14
CA VAL A 234 4.94 5.63 10.46
C VAL A 234 5.48 6.67 11.45
N LEU A 235 4.72 7.01 12.47
CA LEU A 235 5.17 7.94 13.52
C LEU A 235 6.39 7.38 14.25
N TRP A 236 6.34 6.11 14.64
CA TRP A 236 7.38 5.44 15.41
C TRP A 236 8.67 5.22 14.62
N GLY A 237 8.57 4.76 13.38
CA GLY A 237 9.75 4.45 12.55
C GLY A 237 10.36 5.66 11.85
N MET A 238 9.53 6.61 11.40
CA MET A 238 9.98 7.70 10.54
C MET A 238 10.23 9.00 11.28
N LEU A 239 9.34 9.42 12.19
CA LEU A 239 9.38 10.76 12.78
C LEU A 239 10.08 10.76 14.13
N PHE A 240 9.72 9.86 15.04
CA PHE A 240 10.25 9.84 16.41
C PHE A 240 11.77 9.70 16.50
N PRO A 241 12.45 8.85 15.72
CA PRO A 241 13.91 8.75 15.81
C PRO A 241 14.66 10.03 15.42
N ARG A 242 14.00 10.92 14.67
CA ARG A 242 14.58 12.20 14.19
C ARG A 242 14.44 13.32 15.19
N TRP A 243 13.42 13.27 16.05
CA TRP A 243 13.09 14.36 16.95
C TRP A 243 13.78 14.21 18.32
N PRO A 244 14.15 15.33 18.93
CA PRO A 244 14.59 15.32 20.32
C PRO A 244 13.40 14.95 21.24
N LEU A 245 13.68 14.41 22.41
CA LEU A 245 12.65 13.95 23.36
C LEU A 245 11.60 15.04 23.65
N ARG A 246 12.03 16.30 23.79
CA ARG A 246 11.13 17.44 24.07
C ARG A 246 10.03 17.59 23.01
N VAL A 247 10.36 17.35 21.72
CA VAL A 247 9.38 17.40 20.62
C VAL A 247 8.51 16.14 20.63
N ARG A 248 9.11 14.96 20.90
CA ARG A 248 8.36 13.69 20.91
C ARG A 248 7.25 13.66 21.97
N ILE A 249 7.51 14.25 23.15
CA ILE A 249 6.51 14.36 24.23
C ILE A 249 5.22 15.06 23.74
N LEU A 250 5.33 16.09 22.91
CA LEU A 250 4.15 16.78 22.36
C LEU A 250 3.27 15.87 21.47
N PHE A 251 3.82 14.77 20.96
CA PHE A 251 3.11 13.83 20.10
C PHE A 251 2.60 12.58 20.84
N TYR A 252 2.90 12.42 22.14
CA TYR A 252 2.36 11.31 22.92
C TYR A 252 0.82 11.26 22.99
N PRO A 253 0.09 12.38 23.08
CA PRO A 253 -1.36 12.35 22.98
C PRO A 253 -1.86 11.74 21.66
N ILE A 254 -1.16 12.00 20.55
CA ILE A 254 -1.49 11.42 19.22
C ILE A 254 -1.28 9.90 19.25
N LEU A 255 -0.17 9.42 19.83
CA LEU A 255 0.03 7.98 20.03
C LEU A 255 -1.06 7.38 20.92
N GLY A 256 -1.49 8.11 21.96
CA GLY A 256 -2.59 7.71 22.83
C GLY A 256 -3.90 7.52 22.06
N VAL A 257 -4.29 8.51 21.24
CA VAL A 257 -5.50 8.44 20.39
C VAL A 257 -5.44 7.26 19.43
N LEU A 258 -4.31 7.08 18.73
CA LEU A 258 -4.11 5.96 17.80
C LEU A 258 -4.12 4.61 18.53
N GLY A 259 -3.52 4.54 19.72
CA GLY A 259 -3.52 3.34 20.57
C GLY A 259 -4.92 2.97 21.05
N VAL A 260 -5.71 3.96 21.50
CA VAL A 260 -7.10 3.76 21.91
C VAL A 260 -7.95 3.26 20.73
N ALA A 261 -7.82 3.88 19.56
CA ALA A 261 -8.54 3.44 18.36
C ALA A 261 -8.11 2.02 17.92
N LEU A 262 -6.83 1.71 17.98
CA LEU A 262 -6.29 0.39 17.65
C LEU A 262 -6.85 -0.69 18.60
N ILE A 263 -6.79 -0.47 19.92
CA ILE A 263 -7.33 -1.39 20.93
C ILE A 263 -8.86 -1.45 20.81
N GLY A 264 -9.53 -0.28 20.72
CA GLY A 264 -10.97 -0.14 20.62
C GLY A 264 -11.58 -0.80 19.38
N SER A 265 -10.81 -0.93 18.28
CA SER A 265 -11.24 -1.71 17.12
C SER A 265 -11.41 -3.21 17.43
N GLY A 266 -10.76 -3.73 18.48
CA GLY A 266 -10.76 -5.15 18.79
C GLY A 266 -10.07 -6.04 17.75
N GLY A 267 -9.40 -5.45 16.76
CA GLY A 267 -8.70 -6.17 15.70
C GLY A 267 -7.45 -6.89 16.24
N ARG A 268 -7.58 -8.20 16.58
CA ARG A 268 -6.48 -9.00 17.18
C ARG A 268 -5.19 -8.88 16.41
N PHE A 269 -5.25 -9.07 15.10
CA PHE A 269 -4.06 -9.12 14.25
C PHE A 269 -3.45 -7.75 14.05
N ALA A 270 -4.25 -6.71 13.85
CA ALA A 270 -3.76 -5.34 13.77
C ALA A 270 -3.01 -4.96 15.06
N ASN A 271 -3.57 -5.32 16.22
CA ASN A 271 -2.94 -5.09 17.53
C ASN A 271 -1.61 -5.85 17.67
N VAL A 272 -1.62 -7.17 17.44
CA VAL A 272 -0.41 -8.00 17.59
C VAL A 272 0.68 -7.59 16.60
N SER A 273 0.33 -7.40 15.33
CA SER A 273 1.28 -6.99 14.30
C SER A 273 1.86 -5.59 14.56
N ALA A 274 1.04 -4.65 15.05
CA ALA A 274 1.52 -3.33 15.46
C ALA A 274 2.52 -3.43 16.62
N VAL A 275 2.21 -4.21 17.66
CA VAL A 275 3.12 -4.42 18.81
C VAL A 275 4.45 -5.02 18.35
N ILE A 276 4.41 -6.04 17.49
CA ILE A 276 5.63 -6.65 16.91
C ILE A 276 6.45 -5.58 16.17
N CYS A 277 5.81 -4.79 15.30
CA CYS A 277 6.49 -3.75 14.54
C CYS A 277 7.08 -2.66 15.44
N LEU A 278 6.34 -2.20 16.46
CA LEU A 278 6.83 -1.20 17.43
C LEU A 278 8.01 -1.74 18.24
N ALA A 279 7.97 -3.00 18.66
CA ALA A 279 9.08 -3.66 19.37
C ALA A 279 10.33 -3.76 18.49
N ILE A 280 10.19 -4.22 17.23
CA ILE A 280 11.30 -4.27 16.27
C ILE A 280 11.85 -2.87 16.00
N GLY A 281 10.97 -1.87 15.78
CA GLY A 281 11.36 -0.47 15.57
C GLY A 281 12.15 0.10 16.76
N THR A 282 11.75 -0.22 17.98
CA THR A 282 12.44 0.15 19.21
C THR A 282 13.82 -0.51 19.29
N PHE A 283 13.91 -1.80 18.95
CA PHE A 283 15.19 -2.52 18.93
C PHE A 283 16.17 -1.93 17.89
N LEU A 284 15.67 -1.60 16.70
CA LEU A 284 16.47 -0.97 15.65
C LEU A 284 16.86 0.47 16.01
N CYS A 285 15.99 1.20 16.70
CA CYS A 285 16.18 2.59 17.12
C CYS A 285 16.21 2.69 18.65
N ARG A 286 17.32 2.34 19.29
CA ARG A 286 17.45 2.31 20.77
C ARG A 286 17.02 3.60 21.50
N LYS A 287 17.03 4.73 20.80
CA LYS A 287 16.50 6.01 21.32
C LYS A 287 15.02 5.94 21.71
N LEU A 288 14.25 5.05 21.08
CA LEU A 288 12.82 4.88 21.33
C LEU A 288 12.53 4.08 22.61
N PHE A 289 13.52 3.46 23.22
CA PHE A 289 13.31 2.70 24.47
C PHE A 289 12.76 3.59 25.60
N THR A 290 13.25 4.81 25.71
CA THR A 290 12.73 5.80 26.67
C THR A 290 11.27 6.13 26.39
N ASP A 291 10.88 6.23 25.10
CA ASP A 291 9.49 6.51 24.71
C ASP A 291 8.57 5.34 25.08
N VAL A 292 9.02 4.10 24.89
CA VAL A 292 8.27 2.90 25.30
C VAL A 292 7.99 2.94 26.81
N LEU A 293 8.99 3.27 27.63
CA LEU A 293 8.81 3.36 29.08
C LEU A 293 7.82 4.47 29.46
N ILE A 294 7.94 5.65 28.84
CA ILE A 294 7.06 6.78 29.16
C ILE A 294 5.64 6.50 28.66
N VAL A 295 5.49 6.15 27.37
CA VAL A 295 4.15 5.92 26.77
C VAL A 295 3.48 4.70 27.40
N GLY A 296 4.25 3.62 27.66
CA GLY A 296 3.75 2.43 28.35
C GLY A 296 3.31 2.74 29.76
N GLY A 297 4.12 3.48 30.53
CA GLY A 297 3.77 3.91 31.88
C GLY A 297 2.56 4.82 31.93
N LEU A 298 2.48 5.83 31.04
CA LEU A 298 1.32 6.70 30.91
C LEU A 298 0.08 5.92 30.45
N GLY A 299 0.23 4.97 29.54
CA GLY A 299 -0.84 4.10 29.09
C GLY A 299 -1.41 3.25 30.22
N LEU A 300 -0.56 2.64 31.04
CA LEU A 300 -0.98 1.87 32.21
C LEU A 300 -1.74 2.74 33.24
N LEU A 301 -1.30 3.97 33.46
CA LEU A 301 -1.97 4.92 34.35
C LEU A 301 -3.30 5.42 33.79
N ALA A 302 -3.40 5.55 32.48
CA ALA A 302 -4.61 6.01 31.79
C ALA A 302 -5.65 4.90 31.58
N LEU A 303 -5.24 3.63 31.57
CA LEU A 303 -6.14 2.47 31.33
C LEU A 303 -7.42 2.49 32.19
N PRO A 304 -7.38 2.80 33.51
CA PRO A 304 -8.59 2.87 34.32
C PRO A 304 -9.50 4.05 33.97
N LEU A 305 -8.97 5.09 33.30
CA LEU A 305 -9.67 6.31 32.95
C LEU A 305 -10.31 6.25 31.55
N ILE A 306 -9.85 5.33 30.71
CA ILE A 306 -10.32 5.20 29.34
C ILE A 306 -11.35 4.08 29.28
N TRP A 307 -12.60 4.46 29.02
CA TRP A 307 -13.66 3.49 28.85
C TRP A 307 -13.66 2.93 27.42
N ILE A 308 -12.86 1.91 27.21
CA ILE A 308 -12.85 1.15 25.95
C ILE A 308 -14.11 0.26 25.89
N PRO A 309 -14.78 0.14 24.73
CA PRO A 309 -15.98 -0.70 24.59
C PRO A 309 -15.74 -2.14 25.06
N GLN A 310 -16.68 -2.69 25.82
CA GLN A 310 -16.57 -4.02 26.41
C GLN A 310 -16.37 -5.11 25.35
N ALA A 311 -17.09 -5.03 24.23
CA ALA A 311 -16.93 -5.94 23.12
C ALA A 311 -15.51 -5.98 22.54
N SER A 312 -14.75 -4.88 22.63
CA SER A 312 -13.34 -4.84 22.23
C SER A 312 -12.44 -5.60 23.20
N PHE A 313 -12.69 -5.44 24.51
CA PHE A 313 -11.96 -6.21 25.54
C PHE A 313 -12.26 -7.70 25.48
N ASP A 314 -13.53 -8.09 25.33
CA ASP A 314 -13.93 -9.49 25.26
C ASP A 314 -13.32 -10.16 24.01
N TYR A 315 -13.25 -9.42 22.92
CA TYR A 315 -12.59 -9.88 21.71
C TYR A 315 -11.08 -10.03 21.88
N LEU A 316 -10.40 -9.14 22.59
CA LEU A 316 -8.99 -9.26 22.92
C LEU A 316 -8.73 -10.38 23.93
N ARG A 317 -9.59 -10.56 24.96
CA ARG A 317 -9.54 -11.70 25.89
C ARG A 317 -9.62 -13.04 25.18
N SER A 318 -10.36 -13.11 24.08
CA SER A 318 -10.43 -14.33 23.27
C SER A 318 -9.08 -14.74 22.66
N LEU A 319 -8.04 -13.89 22.70
CA LEU A 319 -6.66 -14.29 22.38
C LEU A 319 -6.12 -15.35 23.37
N ALA A 320 -6.57 -15.31 24.62
CA ALA A 320 -6.21 -16.31 25.61
C ALA A 320 -6.94 -17.66 25.40
N HIS A 321 -8.02 -17.67 24.61
CA HIS A 321 -8.80 -18.85 24.29
C HIS A 321 -8.94 -19.01 22.76
N PRO A 322 -7.85 -19.29 22.03
CA PRO A 322 -7.85 -19.28 20.58
C PRO A 322 -8.80 -20.29 19.95
N SER A 323 -9.09 -21.41 20.62
CA SER A 323 -9.97 -22.47 20.11
C SER A 323 -11.41 -22.01 19.88
N GLN A 324 -11.96 -21.11 20.71
CA GLN A 324 -13.32 -20.61 20.55
C GLN A 324 -13.42 -19.46 19.52
N ALA A 325 -12.37 -18.68 19.41
CA ALA A 325 -12.35 -17.49 18.57
C ALA A 325 -11.93 -17.75 17.11
N MET A 326 -11.31 -18.90 16.84
CA MET A 326 -10.77 -19.27 15.53
C MET A 326 -11.61 -20.32 14.79
N GLY A 327 -12.69 -20.87 15.38
CA GLY A 327 -13.46 -21.96 14.80
C GLY A 327 -13.79 -21.73 13.33
N THR A 328 -14.57 -20.72 13.01
CA THR A 328 -14.99 -20.42 11.64
C THR A 328 -13.81 -20.10 10.72
N ARG A 329 -12.78 -19.37 11.19
CA ARG A 329 -11.59 -19.05 10.36
C ARG A 329 -10.75 -20.27 10.10
N ASN A 330 -10.58 -21.14 11.09
CA ASN A 330 -9.88 -22.41 10.90
C ASN A 330 -10.58 -23.27 9.87
N ASP A 331 -11.92 -23.35 9.92
CA ASP A 331 -12.69 -24.12 8.95
C ASP A 331 -12.49 -23.59 7.53
N LEU A 332 -12.45 -22.25 7.35
CA LEU A 332 -12.19 -21.62 6.05
C LEU A 332 -10.75 -21.86 5.58
N MET A 333 -9.78 -21.79 6.48
CA MET A 333 -8.38 -22.10 6.14
C MET A 333 -8.25 -23.58 5.74
N TRP A 334 -8.87 -24.52 6.48
CA TRP A 334 -8.87 -25.93 6.13
C TRP A 334 -9.59 -26.21 4.81
N LEU A 335 -10.69 -25.49 4.55
CA LEU A 335 -11.35 -25.56 3.24
C LEU A 335 -10.40 -25.12 2.12
N GLY A 336 -9.66 -24.01 2.32
CA GLY A 336 -8.65 -23.55 1.37
C GLY A 336 -7.54 -24.58 1.15
N VAL A 337 -7.02 -25.20 2.23
CA VAL A 337 -6.03 -26.27 2.16
C VAL A 337 -6.58 -27.46 1.37
N ARG A 338 -7.82 -27.86 1.64
CA ARG A 338 -8.48 -28.96 0.95
C ARG A 338 -8.62 -28.68 -0.55
N MET A 339 -9.17 -27.52 -0.93
CA MET A 339 -9.31 -27.12 -2.33
C MET A 339 -7.96 -27.10 -3.04
N PHE A 340 -6.93 -26.56 -2.39
CA PHE A 340 -5.57 -26.55 -2.94
C PHE A 340 -5.01 -27.98 -3.09
N SER A 341 -5.23 -28.88 -2.13
CA SER A 341 -4.75 -30.27 -2.21
C SER A 341 -5.44 -31.10 -3.29
N GLU A 342 -6.72 -30.80 -3.55
CA GLU A 342 -7.51 -31.45 -4.61
C GLU A 342 -7.16 -30.90 -6.01
N HIS A 343 -6.76 -29.60 -6.11
CA HIS A 343 -6.45 -28.91 -7.36
C HIS A 343 -5.12 -28.14 -7.32
N PRO A 344 -3.96 -28.82 -7.08
CA PRO A 344 -2.71 -28.12 -6.72
C PRO A 344 -2.10 -27.26 -7.83
N LEU A 345 -2.27 -27.61 -9.10
CA LEU A 345 -1.61 -26.90 -10.21
C LEU A 345 -2.35 -25.64 -10.62
N PHE A 346 -3.66 -25.68 -10.75
CA PHE A 346 -4.47 -24.61 -11.32
C PHE A 346 -5.49 -24.02 -10.35
N GLY A 347 -5.72 -24.67 -9.19
CA GLY A 347 -6.77 -24.28 -8.26
C GLY A 347 -8.18 -24.57 -8.81
N VAL A 348 -9.19 -24.03 -8.13
CA VAL A 348 -10.62 -24.20 -8.49
C VAL A 348 -11.17 -23.06 -9.38
N GLY A 349 -10.31 -22.15 -9.81
CA GLY A 349 -10.68 -20.94 -10.56
C GLY A 349 -10.85 -19.73 -9.64
N VAL A 350 -10.54 -18.54 -10.19
CA VAL A 350 -10.70 -17.26 -9.47
C VAL A 350 -12.14 -17.08 -9.00
N GLN A 351 -12.37 -16.64 -7.75
CA GLN A 351 -13.66 -16.60 -7.06
C GLN A 351 -14.29 -17.98 -6.74
N GLY A 352 -13.62 -19.07 -7.13
CA GLY A 352 -14.12 -20.42 -6.91
C GLY A 352 -14.20 -20.80 -5.43
N PHE A 353 -13.33 -20.24 -4.58
CA PHE A 353 -13.40 -20.46 -3.14
C PHE A 353 -14.76 -20.03 -2.58
N ARG A 354 -15.21 -18.82 -2.91
CA ARG A 354 -16.52 -18.31 -2.48
C ARG A 354 -17.65 -19.20 -2.98
N TYR A 355 -17.64 -19.54 -4.26
CA TYR A 355 -18.69 -20.31 -4.90
C TYR A 355 -18.85 -21.73 -4.29
N LEU A 356 -17.73 -22.37 -3.98
CA LEU A 356 -17.68 -23.72 -3.43
C LEU A 356 -17.76 -23.77 -1.90
N SER A 357 -17.79 -22.61 -1.23
CA SER A 357 -17.90 -22.57 0.23
C SER A 357 -19.30 -22.97 0.70
N PRO A 358 -19.46 -23.57 1.90
CA PRO A 358 -20.76 -23.96 2.43
C PRO A 358 -21.78 -22.83 2.58
N ASN A 359 -21.29 -21.59 2.72
CA ASN A 359 -22.12 -20.39 2.79
C ASN A 359 -21.49 -19.25 1.96
N PRO A 360 -21.76 -19.20 0.65
CA PRO A 360 -21.17 -18.20 -0.26
C PRO A 360 -21.48 -16.74 0.07
N LEU A 361 -22.56 -16.49 0.83
CA LEU A 361 -22.93 -15.14 1.23
C LEU A 361 -22.09 -14.60 2.40
N THR A 362 -21.54 -15.51 3.22
CA THR A 362 -20.78 -15.16 4.42
C THR A 362 -19.27 -15.37 4.24
N TYR A 363 -18.88 -16.36 3.42
CA TYR A 363 -17.50 -16.82 3.30
C TYR A 363 -16.93 -16.54 1.92
N ASN A 364 -16.24 -15.42 1.80
CA ASN A 364 -15.73 -14.94 0.52
C ASN A 364 -14.31 -15.41 0.20
N PHE A 365 -13.49 -15.71 1.23
CA PHE A 365 -12.06 -16.04 1.09
C PHE A 365 -11.53 -16.74 2.35
N PRO A 366 -10.39 -17.46 2.27
CA PRO A 366 -9.86 -18.25 3.39
C PRO A 366 -9.17 -17.47 4.50
N HIS A 367 -9.18 -16.13 4.47
CA HIS A 367 -8.46 -15.24 5.40
C HIS A 367 -6.94 -15.50 5.46
N ASN A 368 -6.36 -15.99 4.39
CA ASN A 368 -4.92 -16.18 4.20
C ASN A 368 -4.63 -16.09 2.70
N LEU A 369 -3.83 -15.11 2.29
CA LEU A 369 -3.59 -14.84 0.88
C LEU A 369 -2.89 -15.99 0.15
N ILE A 370 -1.97 -16.70 0.82
CA ILE A 370 -1.30 -17.86 0.19
C ILE A 370 -2.30 -18.96 -0.11
N LEU A 371 -3.21 -19.23 0.83
CA LEU A 371 -4.27 -20.22 0.64
C LEU A 371 -5.30 -19.78 -0.40
N GLU A 372 -5.62 -18.48 -0.46
CA GLU A 372 -6.49 -17.93 -1.50
C GLU A 372 -5.89 -18.13 -2.89
N LEU A 373 -4.63 -17.68 -3.09
CA LEU A 373 -3.94 -17.86 -4.35
C LEU A 373 -3.78 -19.34 -4.72
N GLY A 374 -3.41 -20.18 -3.75
CA GLY A 374 -3.25 -21.62 -3.95
C GLY A 374 -4.56 -22.32 -4.29
N SER A 375 -5.63 -22.04 -3.56
CA SER A 375 -6.93 -22.69 -3.78
C SER A 375 -7.61 -22.23 -5.06
N GLU A 376 -7.52 -20.93 -5.41
CA GLU A 376 -8.19 -20.37 -6.60
C GLU A 376 -7.36 -20.48 -7.88
N MET A 377 -6.04 -20.26 -7.81
CA MET A 377 -5.16 -20.14 -8.99
C MET A 377 -3.99 -21.13 -8.98
N GLY A 378 -3.90 -21.98 -7.95
CA GLY A 378 -2.92 -23.05 -7.83
C GLY A 378 -1.52 -22.60 -7.37
N PHE A 379 -0.61 -23.58 -7.37
CA PHE A 379 0.75 -23.48 -6.86
C PHE A 379 1.57 -22.36 -7.53
N ILE A 380 1.41 -22.16 -8.83
CA ILE A 380 2.18 -21.16 -9.58
C ILE A 380 1.89 -19.74 -9.07
N ALA A 381 0.62 -19.40 -8.81
CA ALA A 381 0.24 -18.09 -8.29
C ALA A 381 0.73 -17.87 -6.85
N ALA A 382 0.59 -18.89 -6.00
CA ALA A 382 1.08 -18.85 -4.62
C ALA A 382 2.61 -18.70 -4.57
N LEU A 383 3.35 -19.46 -5.41
CA LEU A 383 4.80 -19.35 -5.49
C LEU A 383 5.27 -18.00 -6.04
N ALA A 384 4.59 -17.46 -7.04
CA ALA A 384 4.90 -16.14 -7.60
C ALA A 384 4.74 -15.03 -6.54
N PHE A 385 3.69 -15.08 -5.74
CA PHE A 385 3.50 -14.19 -4.59
C PHE A 385 4.62 -14.33 -3.56
N LEU A 386 4.93 -15.57 -3.15
CA LEU A 386 6.00 -15.83 -2.19
C LEU A 386 7.37 -15.38 -2.70
N ALA A 387 7.66 -15.57 -3.99
CA ALA A 387 8.89 -15.09 -4.61
C ALA A 387 8.99 -13.56 -4.59
N LEU A 388 7.90 -12.86 -4.89
CA LEU A 388 7.86 -11.40 -4.82
C LEU A 388 8.04 -10.90 -3.38
N ALA A 389 7.35 -11.52 -2.42
CA ALA A 389 7.51 -11.22 -1.00
C ALA A 389 8.96 -11.43 -0.54
N PHE A 390 9.53 -12.59 -0.88
CA PHE A 390 10.93 -12.91 -0.55
C PHE A 390 11.90 -11.87 -1.15
N CYS A 391 11.74 -11.51 -2.42
CA CYS A 391 12.58 -10.49 -3.04
C CYS A 391 12.45 -9.12 -2.36
N SER A 392 11.24 -8.72 -1.95
CA SER A 392 11.00 -7.47 -1.23
C SER A 392 11.66 -7.48 0.15
N PHE A 393 11.54 -8.57 0.90
CA PHE A 393 12.22 -8.74 2.20
C PHE A 393 13.74 -8.79 2.05
N ARG A 394 14.26 -9.56 1.09
CA ARG A 394 15.69 -9.63 0.81
C ARG A 394 16.26 -8.24 0.50
N GLU A 395 15.59 -7.48 -0.34
CA GLU A 395 16.03 -6.14 -0.74
C GLU A 395 16.11 -5.18 0.45
N ILE A 396 15.07 -5.10 1.28
CA ILE A 396 15.07 -4.20 2.44
C ILE A 396 16.09 -4.63 3.50
N LEU A 397 16.30 -5.93 3.70
CA LEU A 397 17.31 -6.45 4.62
C LEU A 397 18.73 -6.14 4.15
N MET A 398 19.01 -6.17 2.84
CA MET A 398 20.28 -5.73 2.28
C MET A 398 20.52 -4.23 2.57
N GLN A 399 19.50 -3.39 2.40
CA GLN A 399 19.58 -1.96 2.72
C GLN A 399 19.83 -1.73 4.21
N LEU A 400 19.13 -2.45 5.09
CA LEU A 400 19.35 -2.38 6.55
C LEU A 400 20.75 -2.87 6.98
N SER A 401 21.36 -3.77 6.21
CA SER A 401 22.70 -4.27 6.48
C SER A 401 23.81 -3.27 6.09
N ALA A 402 23.51 -2.32 5.18
CA ALA A 402 24.43 -1.29 4.78
C ALA A 402 24.63 -0.25 5.89
N PRO A 403 25.88 0.05 6.34
CA PRO A 403 26.11 0.91 7.52
C PRO A 403 25.53 2.32 7.40
N LEU A 404 25.51 2.89 6.20
CA LEU A 404 24.96 4.22 5.92
C LEU A 404 23.43 4.24 5.95
N LEU A 405 22.79 3.16 5.48
CA LEU A 405 21.35 3.05 5.33
C LEU A 405 20.64 2.54 6.58
N ARG A 406 21.33 1.78 7.42
CA ARG A 406 20.80 1.28 8.71
C ARG A 406 20.25 2.38 9.62
N ARG A 407 20.74 3.62 9.48
CA ARG A 407 20.26 4.79 10.23
C ARG A 407 19.17 5.57 9.50
N ASN A 408 18.84 5.21 8.25
CA ASN A 408 17.79 5.89 7.50
C ASN A 408 16.41 5.46 8.04
N THR A 409 15.73 6.41 8.70
CA THR A 409 14.41 6.18 9.30
C THR A 409 13.37 5.76 8.26
N LEU A 410 13.55 6.11 6.99
CA LEU A 410 12.64 5.71 5.92
C LEU A 410 12.78 4.21 5.60
N VAL A 411 14.03 3.70 5.52
CA VAL A 411 14.31 2.27 5.33
C VAL A 411 13.73 1.45 6.48
N ILE A 412 13.91 1.91 7.74
CA ILE A 412 13.33 1.26 8.91
C ILE A 412 11.80 1.25 8.81
N THR A 413 11.17 2.37 8.45
CA THR A 413 9.71 2.45 8.34
C THR A 413 9.16 1.50 7.27
N VAL A 414 9.80 1.45 6.09
CA VAL A 414 9.42 0.53 5.02
C VAL A 414 9.56 -0.92 5.47
N PHE A 415 10.62 -1.26 6.19
CA PHE A 415 10.80 -2.60 6.75
C PHE A 415 9.69 -2.98 7.75
N LEU A 416 9.36 -2.07 8.67
CA LEU A 416 8.27 -2.31 9.64
C LEU A 416 6.92 -2.46 8.94
N LEU A 417 6.63 -1.61 7.95
CA LEU A 417 5.41 -1.71 7.17
C LEU A 417 5.37 -3.00 6.35
N LEU A 418 6.50 -3.45 5.80
CA LEU A 418 6.58 -4.71 5.05
C LEU A 418 6.22 -5.91 5.95
N ILE A 419 6.74 -5.93 7.19
CA ILE A 419 6.36 -6.95 8.19
C ILE A 419 4.86 -6.85 8.49
N TYR A 420 4.36 -5.64 8.75
CA TYR A 420 2.95 -5.42 9.10
C TYR A 420 2.01 -5.94 8.01
N VAL A 421 2.19 -5.49 6.76
CA VAL A 421 1.30 -5.87 5.67
C VAL A 421 1.40 -7.35 5.29
N PHE A 422 2.58 -7.96 5.45
CA PHE A 422 2.75 -9.40 5.23
C PHE A 422 1.99 -10.21 6.30
N LEU A 423 2.12 -9.84 7.57
CA LEU A 423 1.37 -10.49 8.65
C LEU A 423 -0.14 -10.30 8.48
N ASP A 424 -0.58 -9.11 8.06
CA ASP A 424 -1.99 -8.83 7.79
C ASP A 424 -2.53 -9.72 6.66
N ALA A 425 -1.77 -9.87 5.58
CA ALA A 425 -2.14 -10.74 4.45
C ALA A 425 -2.29 -12.23 4.82
N MET A 426 -1.66 -12.67 5.90
CA MET A 426 -1.76 -14.06 6.38
C MET A 426 -3.04 -14.31 7.18
N VAL A 427 -3.82 -13.27 7.50
CA VAL A 427 -4.95 -13.42 8.44
C VAL A 427 -6.17 -12.56 8.09
N SER A 428 -6.08 -11.68 7.10
CA SER A 428 -7.13 -10.71 6.77
C SER A 428 -7.15 -10.40 5.28
N GLY A 429 -8.32 -9.99 4.79
CA GLY A 429 -8.51 -9.49 3.43
C GLY A 429 -8.45 -10.56 2.34
N ASP A 430 -8.85 -10.16 1.15
CA ASP A 430 -8.61 -10.86 -0.10
C ASP A 430 -7.53 -10.16 -0.92
N ILE A 431 -7.18 -10.71 -2.07
CA ILE A 431 -6.15 -10.17 -2.96
C ILE A 431 -6.40 -8.70 -3.35
N ASN A 432 -7.65 -8.27 -3.45
CA ASN A 432 -8.03 -6.90 -3.81
C ASN A 432 -8.09 -5.95 -2.63
N ASP A 433 -8.41 -6.44 -1.44
CA ASP A 433 -8.42 -5.63 -0.21
C ASP A 433 -7.00 -5.25 0.22
N LEU A 434 -6.02 -6.10 -0.10
CA LEU A 434 -4.61 -5.94 0.25
C LEU A 434 -3.84 -4.98 -0.71
N ARG A 435 -4.49 -3.97 -1.30
CA ARG A 435 -3.86 -3.00 -2.23
C ARG A 435 -2.64 -2.32 -1.62
N PHE A 436 -2.72 -1.96 -0.35
CA PHE A 436 -1.61 -1.32 0.37
C PHE A 436 -0.41 -2.26 0.54
N MET A 437 -0.64 -3.57 0.69
CA MET A 437 0.45 -4.56 0.72
C MET A 437 1.23 -4.58 -0.59
N TRP A 438 0.55 -4.64 -1.73
CA TRP A 438 1.19 -4.64 -3.04
C TRP A 438 2.04 -3.39 -3.26
N PHE A 439 1.56 -2.23 -2.78
CA PHE A 439 2.30 -0.98 -2.79
C PHE A 439 3.57 -1.06 -1.92
N VAL A 440 3.44 -1.55 -0.69
CA VAL A 440 4.57 -1.65 0.25
C VAL A 440 5.64 -2.61 -0.26
N PHE A 441 5.26 -3.70 -0.94
CA PHE A 441 6.22 -4.62 -1.58
C PHE A 441 7.08 -3.94 -2.66
N GLY A 442 6.59 -2.86 -3.26
CA GLY A 442 7.35 -2.07 -4.23
C GLY A 442 8.39 -1.13 -3.61
N LEU A 443 8.18 -0.68 -2.39
CA LEU A 443 8.99 0.38 -1.79
C LEU A 443 10.47 0.04 -1.60
N PRO A 444 10.90 -1.18 -1.23
CA PRO A 444 12.32 -1.53 -1.18
C PRO A 444 13.04 -1.27 -2.48
N PHE A 445 12.42 -1.60 -3.60
CA PHE A 445 13.00 -1.41 -4.94
C PHE A 445 13.01 0.06 -5.37
N VAL A 446 11.98 0.82 -4.96
CA VAL A 446 11.96 2.29 -5.17
C VAL A 446 13.13 2.94 -4.43
N LEU A 447 13.36 2.57 -3.17
CA LEU A 447 14.49 3.07 -2.38
C LEU A 447 15.83 2.72 -3.05
N ARG A 448 16.02 1.47 -3.49
CA ARG A 448 17.21 1.05 -4.28
C ARG A 448 17.44 1.92 -5.51
N ASN A 449 16.37 2.20 -6.28
CA ASN A 449 16.47 3.01 -7.48
C ASN A 449 16.89 4.46 -7.17
N LEU A 450 16.41 5.02 -6.04
CA LEU A 450 16.77 6.37 -5.59
C LEU A 450 18.24 6.44 -5.16
N GLU A 451 18.73 5.44 -4.43
CA GLU A 451 20.13 5.36 -4.00
C GLU A 451 21.09 5.23 -5.19
N SER A 452 20.75 4.36 -6.15
CA SER A 452 21.53 4.20 -7.36
C SER A 452 21.64 5.50 -8.16
N ALA A 453 20.56 6.29 -8.21
CA ALA A 453 20.56 7.58 -8.88
C ALA A 453 21.47 8.59 -8.16
N HIS A 454 21.47 8.65 -6.83
CA HIS A 454 22.35 9.52 -6.06
C HIS A 454 23.83 9.11 -6.17
N GLY A 455 24.13 7.81 -6.15
CA GLY A 455 25.50 7.31 -6.35
C GLY A 455 26.09 7.69 -7.70
N VAL A 456 25.29 7.62 -8.77
CA VAL A 456 25.72 8.03 -10.12
C VAL A 456 25.98 9.54 -10.20
N ILE A 457 25.10 10.36 -9.57
CA ILE A 457 25.27 11.81 -9.54
C ILE A 457 26.53 12.19 -8.75
N GLY A 458 26.75 11.60 -7.58
CA GLY A 458 27.93 11.84 -6.76
C GLY A 458 29.25 11.48 -7.47
N LEU A 459 29.27 10.38 -8.23
CA LEU A 459 30.45 10.00 -9.04
C LEU A 459 30.67 10.96 -10.21
N ALA A 460 29.61 11.46 -10.85
CA ALA A 460 29.71 12.44 -11.92
C ALA A 460 30.22 13.78 -11.41
N GLU A 461 29.71 14.25 -10.25
CA GLU A 461 30.19 15.47 -9.61
C GLU A 461 31.66 15.36 -9.15
N ALA A 462 32.04 14.22 -8.57
CA ALA A 462 33.43 13.95 -8.19
C ALA A 462 34.38 13.98 -9.40
N ARG A 463 33.96 13.40 -10.53
CA ARG A 463 34.76 13.49 -11.78
C ARG A 463 34.89 14.92 -12.30
N LEU A 464 33.77 15.66 -12.34
CA LEU A 464 33.80 17.06 -12.78
C LEU A 464 34.64 17.94 -11.85
N THR A 465 34.67 17.64 -10.57
CA THR A 465 35.51 18.36 -9.60
C THR A 465 36.97 17.99 -9.77
N ALA A 466 37.29 16.71 -10.03
CA ALA A 466 38.63 16.25 -10.30
C ALA A 466 39.20 16.84 -11.64
N GLU A 467 38.33 16.99 -12.64
CA GLU A 467 38.71 17.62 -13.93
C GLU A 467 38.85 19.15 -13.82
N ARG A 468 38.23 19.80 -12.82
CA ARG A 468 38.34 21.24 -12.55
C ARG A 468 39.49 21.63 -11.65
N ILE A 469 40.20 20.67 -11.04
CA ILE A 469 41.45 20.98 -10.35
C ILE A 469 42.50 21.23 -11.47
N PRO A 470 42.78 22.47 -11.84
CA PRO A 470 43.75 22.74 -12.88
C PRO A 470 45.10 22.28 -12.37
N ALA A 471 45.93 21.82 -13.28
CA ALA A 471 47.34 21.58 -13.12
C ALA A 471 48.09 22.87 -12.66
N ILE A 472 47.80 23.34 -11.42
CA ILE A 472 48.54 24.42 -10.75
C ILE A 472 49.78 23.87 -10.03
N ALA A 473 50.40 22.83 -10.53
CA ALA A 473 51.57 22.26 -9.89
C ALA A 473 52.73 21.97 -10.87
N HIS A 474 52.80 22.62 -12.00
CA HIS A 474 54.02 22.56 -12.83
C HIS A 474 54.35 23.95 -13.44
N GLY A 475 54.73 24.88 -12.59
CA GLY A 475 55.21 26.19 -13.02
C GLY A 475 55.87 26.94 -11.87
N GLY A 476 57.13 26.72 -11.67
CA GLY A 476 57.91 27.65 -10.84
C GLY A 476 58.85 27.03 -9.86
N PHE A 477 59.91 26.42 -10.34
CA PHE A 477 61.24 26.48 -9.72
C PHE A 477 62.28 26.35 -10.84
N MET A 478 62.53 27.47 -11.49
CA MET A 478 63.81 27.75 -12.11
C MET A 478 64.07 29.23 -11.79
N GLU A 479 64.84 29.46 -10.79
CA GLU A 479 65.96 30.38 -10.70
C GLU A 479 66.61 30.25 -9.33
#